data_5dd5c7300f3d71f85723a117bcc31fa9
#
_entry.id   5dd5c7300f3d71f85723a117bcc31fa9
#
_cell.length_a   1.000
_cell.length_b   1.000
_cell.length_c   1.000
_cell.angle_alpha   90.00
_cell.angle_beta   90.00
_cell.angle_gamma   90.00
#
_symmetry.space_group_name_H-M   'P 1'
#
loop_
_entity.id
_entity.type
_entity.pdbx_description
1 polymer ?
#
loop_
_entity_poly.entity_id
_entity_poly.type
_entity_poly.pdbx_seq_one_letter_code
_entity_poly.pdbx_strand_id
1 'polypeptide(L)'
;EAIQKTLVDGDGTFKLSVDTEITEYPIIEFYSGTDVDYRYKRGRLQEVIFYAYYTHEKETYRLEEIYGKGYIDYKLYDKDGKEVPLSKVPEIAHLSKVTYAGNFIMAVPMKFFKSPKFENRGNSIFDRKSDNFDALDEVISQWIDAIRAGRVKNYIPEDLVPKDPKTGAAMRPNPFDNQFIKIGSSMKEESKDQIDQVQANINYEAFVESYANTLDMCLQGIISPSTLGIDLKKTDNAEAQREKEKTTLYTRGKIINTLNEVIPLLVDTTLKVYDNMQKRAPKDYEVSVTFGEYASPDFDSIVEVVGKAKSYGIMSLEQCIEELYGDTWTDEEKALEVQRIRQGDTVIDEPAANIDGLEKDEE
;
A
#
# COMPACT_ATOMS: atom_id res chain seq x y z
N GLU A 1 7.80 6.16 -1.96
CA GLU A 1 7.13 7.47 -1.87
C GLU A 1 6.13 7.69 -3.01
N ALA A 2 6.52 7.63 -4.30
CA ALA A 2 5.63 7.85 -5.44
C ALA A 2 4.41 6.91 -5.44
N ILE A 3 4.62 5.61 -5.23
CA ILE A 3 3.53 4.63 -5.13
C ILE A 3 2.57 4.98 -4.00
N GLN A 4 3.10 5.35 -2.84
CA GLN A 4 2.32 5.72 -1.67
C GLN A 4 1.43 6.94 -1.92
N LYS A 5 2.02 8.01 -2.47
CA LYS A 5 1.27 9.22 -2.85
C LYS A 5 0.18 8.90 -3.88
N THR A 6 0.50 8.12 -4.91
CA THR A 6 -0.49 7.73 -5.92
C THR A 6 -1.64 6.90 -5.35
N LEU A 7 -1.37 6.01 -4.38
CA LEU A 7 -2.42 5.23 -3.73
C LEU A 7 -3.33 6.10 -2.87
N VAL A 8 -2.79 7.11 -2.20
CA VAL A 8 -3.55 8.02 -1.34
C VAL A 8 -4.33 9.05 -2.16
N ASP A 9 -3.66 9.73 -3.09
CA ASP A 9 -4.25 10.86 -3.83
C ASP A 9 -4.97 10.41 -5.11
N GLY A 10 -4.76 9.15 -5.51
CA GLY A 10 -5.38 8.53 -6.69
C GLY A 10 -4.49 8.53 -7.92
N ASP A 11 -3.79 9.61 -8.19
CA ASP A 11 -2.83 9.72 -9.27
C ASP A 11 -1.65 10.63 -8.90
N GLY A 12 -0.68 10.69 -9.79
CA GLY A 12 0.48 11.56 -9.71
C GLY A 12 1.31 11.47 -10.97
N THR A 13 2.40 12.22 -11.03
CA THR A 13 3.22 12.27 -12.23
C THR A 13 4.69 12.41 -11.90
N PHE A 14 5.51 11.62 -12.55
CA PHE A 14 6.94 11.86 -12.61
C PHE A 14 7.22 13.04 -13.55
N LYS A 15 7.90 14.05 -13.05
CA LYS A 15 8.41 15.21 -13.78
C LYS A 15 9.89 15.00 -14.05
N LEU A 16 10.30 15.16 -15.28
CA LEU A 16 11.70 15.19 -15.64
C LEU A 16 12.12 16.62 -15.94
N SER A 17 13.16 17.06 -15.28
CA SER A 17 13.73 18.40 -15.47
C SER A 17 15.23 18.33 -15.70
N VAL A 18 15.78 19.39 -16.22
CA VAL A 18 17.22 19.53 -16.50
C VAL A 18 17.72 20.78 -15.81
N ASP A 19 18.66 20.61 -14.89
CA ASP A 19 19.39 21.69 -14.27
C ASP A 19 20.87 21.33 -14.20
N THR A 20 21.65 21.90 -15.12
CA THR A 20 23.09 21.61 -15.24
C THR A 20 23.94 22.25 -14.14
N GLU A 21 23.35 23.15 -13.32
CA GLU A 21 24.04 23.70 -12.15
C GLU A 21 23.99 22.71 -10.98
N ILE A 22 22.96 21.86 -10.93
CA ILE A 22 22.77 20.85 -9.86
C ILE A 22 23.43 19.52 -10.25
N THR A 23 23.18 19.04 -11.48
CA THR A 23 23.66 17.72 -11.93
C THR A 23 23.79 17.63 -13.45
N GLU A 24 24.69 16.75 -13.91
CA GLU A 24 24.83 16.41 -15.32
C GLU A 24 23.83 15.36 -15.83
N TYR A 25 22.92 14.90 -14.97
CA TYR A 25 21.89 13.91 -15.29
C TYR A 25 20.49 14.54 -15.22
N PRO A 26 19.47 13.97 -15.89
CA PRO A 26 18.09 14.38 -15.73
C PRO A 26 17.63 14.22 -14.26
N ILE A 27 16.91 15.21 -13.77
CA ILE A 27 16.31 15.19 -12.43
C ILE A 27 14.92 14.59 -12.54
N ILE A 28 14.62 13.62 -11.69
CA ILE A 28 13.32 12.95 -11.60
C ILE A 28 12.66 13.36 -10.29
N GLU A 29 11.50 14.00 -10.38
CA GLU A 29 10.69 14.40 -9.24
C GLU A 29 9.30 13.77 -9.36
N PHE A 30 8.60 13.58 -8.25
CA PHE A 30 7.24 13.06 -8.25
C PHE A 30 6.28 14.08 -7.63
N TYR A 31 5.28 14.47 -8.39
CA TYR A 31 4.20 15.36 -8.00
C TYR A 31 2.91 14.60 -7.79
N SER A 32 2.19 14.93 -6.71
CA SER A 32 0.90 14.36 -6.40
C SER A 32 -0.17 14.82 -7.39
N GLY A 33 -1.24 14.06 -7.52
CA GLY A 33 -2.38 14.41 -8.36
C GLY A 33 -3.06 15.72 -8.00
N THR A 34 -2.87 16.23 -6.77
CA THR A 34 -3.35 17.55 -6.34
C THR A 34 -2.59 18.72 -7.01
N ASP A 35 -1.34 18.47 -7.38
CA ASP A 35 -0.44 19.48 -7.91
C ASP A 35 -0.24 19.36 -9.43
N VAL A 36 -1.03 18.48 -10.07
CA VAL A 36 -0.89 18.16 -11.50
C VAL A 36 -2.25 18.11 -12.17
N ASP A 37 -2.31 18.58 -13.42
CA ASP A 37 -3.45 18.38 -14.30
C ASP A 37 -3.03 17.83 -15.67
N TYR A 38 -4.00 17.26 -16.38
CA TYR A 38 -3.76 16.56 -17.64
C TYR A 38 -4.67 17.09 -18.73
N ARG A 39 -4.11 17.39 -19.89
CA ARG A 39 -4.89 17.72 -21.10
C ARG A 39 -4.87 16.56 -22.08
N TYR A 40 -6.05 16.04 -22.37
CA TYR A 40 -6.23 14.96 -23.32
C TYR A 40 -6.94 15.46 -24.58
N LYS A 41 -6.59 14.86 -25.71
CA LYS A 41 -7.31 15.05 -26.97
C LYS A 41 -7.56 13.67 -27.60
N ARG A 42 -8.84 13.33 -27.79
CA ARG A 42 -9.26 12.01 -28.32
C ARG A 42 -8.63 10.84 -27.53
N GLY A 43 -8.66 10.90 -26.21
CA GLY A 43 -8.12 9.88 -25.31
C GLY A 43 -6.60 9.78 -25.24
N ARG A 44 -5.84 10.70 -25.87
CA ARG A 44 -4.38 10.73 -25.88
C ARG A 44 -3.87 11.93 -25.11
N LEU A 45 -2.94 11.69 -24.18
CA LEU A 45 -2.26 12.73 -23.43
C LEU A 45 -1.54 13.68 -24.39
N GLN A 46 -1.78 14.99 -24.24
CA GLN A 46 -1.14 16.05 -25.01
C GLN A 46 -0.20 16.86 -24.13
N GLU A 47 -0.64 17.20 -22.93
CA GLU A 47 0.10 18.05 -22.00
C GLU A 47 -0.12 17.56 -20.56
N VAL A 48 0.91 17.76 -19.76
CA VAL A 48 0.87 17.64 -18.29
C VAL A 48 1.17 19.00 -17.71
N ILE A 49 0.38 19.46 -16.77
CA ILE A 49 0.51 20.78 -16.15
C ILE A 49 0.86 20.58 -14.69
N PHE A 50 1.98 21.14 -14.27
CA PHE A 50 2.39 21.18 -12.88
C PHE A 50 2.09 22.55 -12.29
N TYR A 51 1.54 22.56 -11.07
CA TYR A 51 1.22 23.78 -10.35
C TYR A 51 2.28 24.07 -9.30
N ALA A 52 2.77 25.30 -9.29
CA ALA A 52 3.61 25.84 -8.22
C ALA A 52 3.02 27.17 -7.75
N TYR A 53 3.14 27.44 -6.46
CA TYR A 53 2.59 28.65 -5.86
C TYR A 53 3.71 29.54 -5.34
N TYR A 54 3.67 30.81 -5.70
CA TYR A 54 4.62 31.83 -5.29
C TYR A 54 3.90 32.94 -4.55
N THR A 55 4.51 33.45 -3.50
CA THR A 55 4.00 34.63 -2.78
C THR A 55 4.95 35.80 -2.99
N HIS A 56 4.47 36.84 -3.62
CA HIS A 56 5.22 38.10 -3.83
C HIS A 56 4.36 39.29 -3.44
N GLU A 57 4.91 40.24 -2.68
CA GLU A 57 4.19 41.46 -2.21
C GLU A 57 2.85 41.17 -1.52
N LYS A 58 2.76 40.07 -0.74
CA LYS A 58 1.54 39.57 -0.08
C LYS A 58 0.45 39.06 -0.99
N GLU A 59 0.70 38.93 -2.27
CA GLU A 59 -0.18 38.29 -3.24
C GLU A 59 0.33 36.90 -3.57
N THR A 60 -0.59 35.96 -3.78
CA THR A 60 -0.27 34.58 -4.18
C THR A 60 -0.49 34.43 -5.67
N TYR A 61 0.50 33.89 -6.34
CA TYR A 61 0.49 33.60 -7.75
C TYR A 61 0.59 32.10 -7.99
N ARG A 62 -0.11 31.59 -8.99
CA ARG A 62 -0.04 30.20 -9.43
C ARG A 62 0.72 30.11 -10.74
N LEU A 63 1.87 29.45 -10.73
CA LEU A 63 2.62 29.10 -11.93
C LEU A 63 2.08 27.79 -12.50
N GLU A 64 1.78 27.76 -13.79
CA GLU A 64 1.50 26.56 -14.56
C GLU A 64 2.72 26.24 -15.42
N GLU A 65 3.39 25.13 -15.15
CA GLU A 65 4.43 24.57 -15.99
C GLU A 65 3.80 23.54 -16.92
N ILE A 66 3.70 23.84 -18.20
CA ILE A 66 2.97 23.06 -19.21
C ILE A 66 3.97 22.23 -20.00
N TYR A 67 3.99 20.94 -19.73
CA TYR A 67 4.84 19.96 -20.39
C TYR A 67 4.10 19.34 -21.57
N GLY A 68 4.41 19.78 -22.78
CA GLY A 68 3.86 19.25 -24.03
C GLY A 68 4.87 18.40 -24.79
N LYS A 69 4.46 17.92 -25.96
CA LYS A 69 5.32 17.11 -26.83
C LYS A 69 6.38 17.98 -27.50
N GLY A 70 7.62 17.87 -27.01
CA GLY A 70 8.75 18.66 -27.57
C GLY A 70 8.86 20.08 -27.03
N TYR A 71 8.10 20.48 -26.03
CA TYR A 71 8.17 21.79 -25.43
C TYR A 71 7.77 21.82 -23.96
N ILE A 72 8.24 22.84 -23.25
CA ILE A 72 7.78 23.25 -21.91
C ILE A 72 7.40 24.74 -22.03
N ASP A 73 6.21 25.08 -21.54
CA ASP A 73 5.70 26.45 -21.54
C ASP A 73 5.31 26.87 -20.11
N TYR A 74 5.37 28.15 -19.80
CA TYR A 74 5.14 28.66 -18.45
C TYR A 74 4.09 29.77 -18.51
N LYS A 75 3.09 29.67 -17.59
CA LYS A 75 2.05 30.68 -17.44
C LYS A 75 1.85 31.01 -15.98
N LEU A 76 1.77 32.29 -15.68
CA LEU A 76 1.53 32.78 -14.32
C LEU A 76 0.12 33.34 -14.21
N TYR A 77 -0.58 32.97 -13.14
CA TYR A 77 -1.92 33.45 -12.85
C TYR A 77 -1.96 34.11 -11.48
N ASP A 78 -2.73 35.20 -11.38
CA ASP A 78 -3.03 35.82 -10.10
C ASP A 78 -4.13 35.07 -9.33
N LYS A 79 -4.47 35.55 -8.13
CA LYS A 79 -5.53 34.98 -7.29
C LYS A 79 -6.92 34.94 -7.93
N ASP A 80 -7.17 35.84 -8.90
CA ASP A 80 -8.44 35.94 -9.61
C ASP A 80 -8.46 35.05 -10.88
N GLY A 81 -7.37 34.28 -11.12
CA GLY A 81 -7.22 33.40 -12.28
C GLY A 81 -6.91 34.13 -13.59
N LYS A 82 -6.46 35.36 -13.51
CA LYS A 82 -6.04 36.12 -14.69
C LYS A 82 -4.56 35.89 -14.99
N GLU A 83 -4.24 35.63 -16.26
CA GLU A 83 -2.86 35.47 -16.72
C GLU A 83 -2.09 36.81 -16.59
N VAL A 84 -0.93 36.74 -15.93
CA VAL A 84 -0.03 37.88 -15.71
C VAL A 84 1.38 37.53 -16.18
N PRO A 85 2.20 38.54 -16.49
CA PRO A 85 3.59 38.30 -16.93
C PRO A 85 4.41 37.61 -15.82
N LEU A 86 5.31 36.69 -16.21
CA LEU A 86 6.24 36.00 -15.29
C LEU A 86 7.14 37.01 -14.52
N SER A 87 7.42 38.16 -15.06
CA SER A 87 8.19 39.25 -14.44
C SER A 87 7.58 39.82 -13.15
N LYS A 88 6.30 39.50 -12.83
CA LYS A 88 5.65 39.83 -11.56
C LYS A 88 6.31 39.16 -10.37
N VAL A 89 6.88 38.00 -10.57
CA VAL A 89 7.57 37.21 -9.53
C VAL A 89 9.05 37.12 -9.95
N PRO A 90 9.97 37.82 -9.25
CA PRO A 90 11.39 37.92 -9.67
C PRO A 90 12.08 36.55 -9.76
N GLU A 91 11.70 35.61 -8.92
CA GLU A 91 12.27 34.24 -8.85
C GLU A 91 12.07 33.45 -10.15
N ILE A 92 10.98 33.70 -10.87
CA ILE A 92 10.61 33.01 -12.11
C ILE A 92 10.62 33.89 -13.36
N ALA A 93 11.06 35.14 -13.21
CA ALA A 93 11.10 36.09 -14.32
C ALA A 93 12.00 35.65 -15.49
N HIS A 94 12.97 34.77 -15.22
CA HIS A 94 13.90 34.23 -16.21
C HIS A 94 13.30 33.05 -17.00
N LEU A 95 12.19 32.47 -16.56
CA LEU A 95 11.57 31.34 -17.25
C LEU A 95 11.00 31.80 -18.62
N SER A 96 11.22 30.99 -19.62
CA SER A 96 10.70 31.18 -20.95
C SER A 96 10.40 29.84 -21.60
N LYS A 97 9.58 29.85 -22.64
CA LYS A 97 9.26 28.62 -23.37
C LYS A 97 10.52 27.93 -23.87
N VAL A 98 10.66 26.66 -23.54
CA VAL A 98 11.77 25.79 -23.94
C VAL A 98 11.25 24.76 -24.95
N THR A 99 12.04 24.51 -26.01
CA THR A 99 11.78 23.44 -26.98
C THR A 99 12.93 22.44 -26.96
N TYR A 100 12.61 21.18 -27.10
CA TYR A 100 13.61 20.10 -27.13
C TYR A 100 13.34 19.13 -28.29
N ALA A 101 14.36 18.37 -28.69
CA ALA A 101 14.25 17.44 -29.79
C ALA A 101 13.42 16.22 -29.41
N GLY A 102 12.60 15.72 -30.34
CA GLY A 102 11.75 14.55 -30.14
C GLY A 102 10.28 14.89 -29.86
N ASN A 103 9.40 13.92 -30.11
CA ASN A 103 7.96 14.06 -29.95
C ASN A 103 7.47 13.29 -28.71
N PHE A 104 8.01 13.63 -27.55
CA PHE A 104 7.66 13.02 -26.26
C PHE A 104 7.39 14.10 -25.21
N ILE A 105 6.79 13.74 -24.10
CA ILE A 105 6.50 14.62 -22.96
C ILE A 105 7.49 14.29 -21.86
N MET A 106 8.16 15.29 -21.28
CA MET A 106 9.09 15.11 -20.15
C MET A 106 8.33 14.92 -18.83
N ALA A 107 7.23 14.16 -18.87
CA ALA A 107 6.42 13.82 -17.72
C ALA A 107 5.72 12.47 -17.94
N VAL A 108 5.68 11.65 -16.91
CA VAL A 108 5.09 10.31 -16.96
C VAL A 108 4.02 10.18 -15.88
N PRO A 109 2.73 10.21 -16.24
CA PRO A 109 1.64 10.01 -15.30
C PRO A 109 1.59 8.58 -14.76
N MET A 110 1.21 8.45 -13.48
CA MET A 110 0.99 7.17 -12.80
C MET A 110 -0.36 7.17 -12.10
N LYS A 111 -1.17 6.13 -12.33
CA LYS A 111 -2.45 5.90 -11.66
C LYS A 111 -2.75 4.41 -11.61
N PHE A 112 -3.10 3.89 -10.44
CA PHE A 112 -3.37 2.45 -10.26
C PHE A 112 -4.83 2.11 -10.52
N PHE A 113 -5.74 2.98 -10.12
CA PHE A 113 -7.17 2.79 -10.27
C PHE A 113 -7.76 3.96 -11.05
N LYS A 114 -8.64 3.66 -12.01
CA LYS A 114 -9.32 4.71 -12.78
C LYS A 114 -10.44 5.34 -11.95
N SER A 115 -10.53 6.66 -11.95
CA SER A 115 -11.64 7.35 -11.32
C SER A 115 -12.94 7.14 -12.11
N PRO A 116 -14.04 6.75 -11.44
CA PRO A 116 -15.34 6.69 -12.08
C PRO A 116 -16.02 8.07 -12.18
N LYS A 117 -15.52 9.07 -11.44
CA LYS A 117 -16.11 10.42 -11.39
C LYS A 117 -15.41 11.39 -12.35
N PHE A 118 -14.08 11.28 -12.44
CA PHE A 118 -13.25 12.21 -13.18
C PHE A 118 -12.56 11.51 -14.35
N GLU A 119 -12.88 11.95 -15.55
CA GLU A 119 -12.28 11.39 -16.75
C GLU A 119 -10.74 11.61 -16.73
N ASN A 120 -10.01 10.56 -17.08
CA ASN A 120 -8.55 10.56 -17.16
C ASN A 120 -7.79 10.75 -15.82
N ARG A 121 -8.49 10.81 -14.68
CA ARG A 121 -7.89 10.86 -13.34
C ARG A 121 -7.84 9.47 -12.70
N GLY A 122 -6.99 9.37 -11.70
CA GLY A 122 -6.92 8.20 -10.83
C GLY A 122 -7.94 8.25 -9.69
N ASN A 123 -8.03 7.16 -8.95
CA ASN A 123 -8.90 6.98 -7.79
C ASN A 123 -8.08 6.55 -6.59
N SER A 124 -8.28 7.21 -5.46
CA SER A 124 -7.67 6.81 -4.20
C SER A 124 -8.15 5.43 -3.74
N ILE A 125 -7.30 4.68 -3.06
CA ILE A 125 -7.72 3.44 -2.39
C ILE A 125 -8.72 3.69 -1.26
N PHE A 126 -8.74 4.90 -0.72
CA PHE A 126 -9.67 5.33 0.34
C PHE A 126 -10.98 5.92 -0.19
N ASP A 127 -11.09 6.12 -1.50
CA ASP A 127 -12.31 6.69 -2.09
C ASP A 127 -13.53 5.80 -1.79
N ARG A 128 -14.65 6.42 -1.38
CA ARG A 128 -15.90 5.76 -0.95
C ARG A 128 -15.79 4.90 0.32
N LYS A 129 -14.76 5.11 1.13
CA LYS A 129 -14.55 4.36 2.36
C LYS A 129 -14.57 5.23 3.61
N SER A 130 -14.75 6.53 3.49
CA SER A 130 -14.84 7.46 4.61
C SER A 130 -15.86 7.00 5.65
N ASP A 131 -17.07 6.64 5.20
CA ASP A 131 -18.16 6.20 6.09
C ASP A 131 -17.79 4.90 6.85
N ASN A 132 -16.99 4.01 6.23
CA ASN A 132 -16.51 2.80 6.89
C ASN A 132 -15.48 3.12 7.97
N PHE A 133 -14.57 4.07 7.71
CA PHE A 133 -13.60 4.51 8.71
C PHE A 133 -14.28 5.25 9.86
N ASP A 134 -15.27 6.11 9.56
CA ASP A 134 -16.07 6.78 10.59
C ASP A 134 -16.83 5.77 11.47
N ALA A 135 -17.38 4.71 10.86
CA ALA A 135 -18.00 3.62 11.60
C ALA A 135 -17.02 2.84 12.49
N LEU A 136 -15.78 2.63 12.01
CA LEU A 136 -14.74 1.98 12.79
C LEU A 136 -14.34 2.83 14.01
N ASP A 137 -14.18 4.13 13.82
CA ASP A 137 -13.85 5.08 14.88
C ASP A 137 -14.97 5.14 15.94
N GLU A 138 -16.24 5.09 15.51
CA GLU A 138 -17.40 5.02 16.41
C GLU A 138 -17.39 3.74 17.24
N VAL A 139 -17.15 2.58 16.61
CA VAL A 139 -17.07 1.28 17.33
C VAL A 139 -15.97 1.31 18.38
N ILE A 140 -14.77 1.83 18.03
CA ILE A 140 -13.65 1.94 18.96
C ILE A 140 -14.00 2.88 20.11
N SER A 141 -14.62 4.03 19.82
CA SER A 141 -15.02 5.03 20.81
C SER A 141 -16.03 4.44 21.78
N GLN A 142 -17.07 3.78 21.28
CA GLN A 142 -18.07 3.12 22.11
C GLN A 142 -17.48 2.00 22.97
N TRP A 143 -16.53 1.25 22.44
CA TRP A 143 -15.82 0.20 23.21
C TRP A 143 -15.00 0.81 24.35
N ILE A 144 -14.25 1.86 24.09
CA ILE A 144 -13.50 2.58 25.13
C ILE A 144 -14.45 3.14 26.21
N ASP A 145 -15.58 3.70 25.80
CA ASP A 145 -16.58 4.23 26.74
C ASP A 145 -17.26 3.11 27.54
N ALA A 146 -17.53 1.96 26.94
CA ALA A 146 -18.03 0.78 27.67
C ALA A 146 -17.00 0.30 28.71
N ILE A 147 -15.71 0.27 28.39
CA ILE A 147 -14.63 -0.06 29.34
C ILE A 147 -14.61 0.96 30.50
N ARG A 148 -14.75 2.25 30.19
CA ARG A 148 -14.81 3.31 31.20
C ARG A 148 -16.06 3.19 32.07
N ALA A 149 -17.21 2.92 31.45
CA ALA A 149 -18.48 2.71 32.14
C ALA A 149 -18.51 1.44 32.98
N GLY A 150 -17.81 0.39 32.54
CA GLY A 150 -17.67 -0.89 33.24
C GLY A 150 -16.77 -0.86 34.46
N ARG A 151 -16.15 0.26 34.78
CA ARG A 151 -15.42 0.43 36.05
C ARG A 151 -16.38 0.25 37.21
N VAL A 152 -15.88 -0.36 38.28
CA VAL A 152 -16.64 -0.53 39.52
C VAL A 152 -17.10 0.83 40.04
N LYS A 153 -18.40 0.98 40.28
CA LYS A 153 -19.01 2.16 40.88
C LYS A 153 -19.49 1.80 42.29
N ASN A 154 -19.01 2.57 43.27
CA ASN A 154 -19.45 2.42 44.66
C ASN A 154 -20.48 3.49 44.95
N TYR A 155 -21.70 3.09 45.25
CA TYR A 155 -22.77 4.00 45.67
C TYR A 155 -22.66 4.14 47.19
N ILE A 156 -22.43 5.37 47.66
CA ILE A 156 -22.23 5.68 49.06
C ILE A 156 -23.38 6.58 49.54
N PRO A 157 -24.17 6.16 50.57
CA PRO A 157 -25.14 7.04 51.20
C PRO A 157 -24.50 8.34 51.72
N GLU A 158 -25.24 9.45 51.63
CA GLU A 158 -24.74 10.77 52.00
C GLU A 158 -24.19 10.85 53.44
N ASP A 159 -24.78 10.08 54.34
CA ASP A 159 -24.40 10.03 55.75
C ASP A 159 -23.06 9.33 55.99
N LEU A 160 -22.64 8.46 55.07
CA LEU A 160 -21.34 7.75 55.13
C LEU A 160 -20.23 8.50 54.41
N VAL A 161 -20.51 9.62 53.72
CA VAL A 161 -19.45 10.39 53.04
C VAL A 161 -18.64 11.17 54.09
N PRO A 162 -17.31 11.06 54.13
CA PRO A 162 -16.49 11.81 55.03
C PRO A 162 -16.71 13.30 54.87
N LYS A 163 -16.88 14.01 56.02
CA LYS A 163 -17.07 15.45 56.08
C LYS A 163 -15.79 16.11 56.51
N ASP A 164 -15.45 17.27 55.92
CA ASP A 164 -14.31 18.08 56.35
C ASP A 164 -14.55 18.54 57.78
N PRO A 165 -13.61 18.22 58.73
CA PRO A 165 -13.82 18.55 60.12
C PRO A 165 -13.90 20.06 60.41
N LYS A 166 -13.40 20.91 59.52
CA LYS A 166 -13.41 22.36 59.66
C LYS A 166 -14.63 23.04 59.07
N THR A 167 -15.15 22.54 57.97
CA THR A 167 -16.24 23.19 57.24
C THR A 167 -17.55 22.43 57.34
N GLY A 168 -17.56 21.17 57.78
CA GLY A 168 -18.72 20.30 57.83
C GLY A 168 -19.23 19.91 56.44
N ALA A 169 -18.59 20.35 55.37
CA ALA A 169 -18.95 20.02 54.01
C ALA A 169 -18.53 18.59 53.65
N ALA A 170 -19.36 17.87 52.90
CA ALA A 170 -19.01 16.55 52.38
C ALA A 170 -17.75 16.67 51.47
N MET A 171 -16.74 15.86 51.72
CA MET A 171 -15.55 15.79 50.88
C MET A 171 -15.98 15.37 49.49
N ARG A 172 -15.65 16.16 48.48
CA ARG A 172 -15.93 15.80 47.10
C ARG A 172 -14.95 14.69 46.69
N PRO A 173 -15.42 13.57 46.14
CA PRO A 173 -14.54 12.61 45.50
C PRO A 173 -13.79 13.28 44.34
N ASN A 174 -12.61 12.78 44.02
CA ASN A 174 -11.80 13.28 42.89
C ASN A 174 -12.68 13.33 41.62
N PRO A 175 -12.81 14.49 40.96
CA PRO A 175 -13.66 14.61 39.76
C PRO A 175 -13.20 13.71 38.60
N PHE A 176 -11.97 13.21 38.63
CA PHE A 176 -11.44 12.25 37.66
C PHE A 176 -11.68 10.78 38.07
N ASP A 177 -12.19 10.53 39.28
CA ASP A 177 -12.45 9.19 39.81
C ASP A 177 -13.96 9.03 40.04
N ASN A 178 -14.67 8.60 38.99
CA ASN A 178 -16.12 8.33 39.04
C ASN A 178 -16.44 7.03 39.79
N GLN A 179 -15.53 6.50 40.61
CA GLN A 179 -15.76 5.27 41.35
C GLN A 179 -16.76 5.40 42.50
N PHE A 180 -16.94 6.63 42.99
CA PHE A 180 -17.83 6.91 44.12
C PHE A 180 -18.98 7.83 43.71
N ILE A 181 -20.22 7.31 43.83
CA ILE A 181 -21.45 8.07 43.55
C ILE A 181 -22.22 8.24 44.86
N LYS A 182 -22.48 9.50 45.21
CA LYS A 182 -23.29 9.85 46.35
C LYS A 182 -24.75 9.64 46.05
N ILE A 183 -25.46 8.89 46.90
CA ILE A 183 -26.90 8.70 46.84
C ILE A 183 -27.57 9.28 48.09
N GLY A 184 -28.82 9.69 47.93
CA GLY A 184 -29.58 10.22 49.09
C GLY A 184 -29.83 9.13 50.13
N SER A 185 -29.77 9.49 51.41
CA SER A 185 -30.07 8.59 52.51
C SER A 185 -31.56 8.25 52.53
N SER A 186 -31.88 6.99 52.79
CA SER A 186 -33.26 6.55 52.95
C SER A 186 -33.82 6.98 54.32
N MET A 187 -34.91 7.71 54.35
CA MET A 187 -35.58 8.11 55.61
C MET A 187 -36.38 6.98 56.33
N LYS A 188 -36.25 5.72 55.88
CA LYS A 188 -36.93 4.60 56.54
C LYS A 188 -36.02 4.01 57.59
N GLU A 189 -36.48 3.92 58.80
CA GLU A 189 -35.79 3.38 60.00
C GLU A 189 -35.26 1.95 59.88
N GLU A 190 -35.67 1.19 58.84
CA GLU A 190 -35.26 -0.21 58.61
C GLU A 190 -34.26 -0.38 57.45
N SER A 191 -33.86 0.68 56.77
CA SER A 191 -32.87 0.57 55.69
C SER A 191 -31.49 0.59 56.28
N LYS A 192 -30.79 -0.56 56.25
CA LYS A 192 -29.32 -0.59 56.48
C LYS A 192 -28.68 0.19 55.36
N ASP A 193 -28.11 1.33 55.68
CA ASP A 193 -27.27 2.10 54.74
C ASP A 193 -26.05 1.25 54.40
N GLN A 194 -26.07 0.64 53.22
CA GLN A 194 -25.01 -0.22 52.71
C GLN A 194 -24.36 0.48 51.52
N ILE A 195 -23.06 0.27 51.41
CA ILE A 195 -22.31 0.65 50.21
C ILE A 195 -22.62 -0.40 49.14
N ASP A 196 -23.29 0.04 48.09
CA ASP A 196 -23.57 -0.83 46.96
C ASP A 196 -22.46 -0.69 45.92
N GLN A 197 -21.92 -1.81 45.51
CA GLN A 197 -20.93 -1.91 44.49
C GLN A 197 -21.60 -2.47 43.20
N VAL A 198 -21.62 -1.67 42.18
CA VAL A 198 -22.17 -2.07 40.88
C VAL A 198 -21.09 -2.03 39.80
N GLN A 199 -20.92 -3.12 39.10
CA GLN A 199 -20.08 -3.23 37.93
C GLN A 199 -20.95 -3.62 36.73
N ALA A 200 -20.96 -2.77 35.69
CA ALA A 200 -21.65 -3.10 34.47
C ALA A 200 -20.89 -4.23 33.74
N ASN A 201 -21.64 -5.23 33.29
CA ASN A 201 -21.06 -6.26 32.43
C ASN A 201 -20.78 -5.69 31.05
N ILE A 202 -19.53 -5.78 30.60
CA ILE A 202 -19.14 -5.33 29.27
C ILE A 202 -19.32 -6.52 28.33
N ASN A 203 -20.20 -6.38 27.34
CA ASN A 203 -20.36 -7.36 26.28
C ASN A 203 -19.20 -7.25 25.28
N TYR A 204 -18.00 -7.73 25.70
CA TYR A 204 -16.79 -7.60 24.93
C TYR A 204 -16.86 -8.34 23.58
N GLU A 205 -17.58 -9.48 23.52
CA GLU A 205 -17.72 -10.29 22.32
C GLU A 205 -18.38 -9.49 21.19
N ALA A 206 -19.46 -8.75 21.52
CA ALA A 206 -20.13 -7.88 20.55
C ALA A 206 -19.20 -6.76 20.03
N PHE A 207 -18.37 -6.17 20.89
CA PHE A 207 -17.40 -5.16 20.46
C PHE A 207 -16.29 -5.74 19.59
N VAL A 208 -15.76 -6.91 19.93
CA VAL A 208 -14.75 -7.61 19.11
C VAL A 208 -15.31 -7.95 17.74
N GLU A 209 -16.54 -8.49 17.69
CA GLU A 209 -17.19 -8.83 16.43
C GLU A 209 -17.49 -7.58 15.58
N SER A 210 -18.01 -6.51 16.21
CA SER A 210 -18.27 -5.24 15.52
C SER A 210 -16.98 -4.62 14.97
N TYR A 211 -15.90 -4.63 15.76
CA TYR A 211 -14.58 -4.16 15.33
C TYR A 211 -14.06 -4.98 14.14
N ALA A 212 -14.13 -6.31 14.20
CA ALA A 212 -13.68 -7.17 13.12
C ALA A 212 -14.46 -6.92 11.83
N ASN A 213 -15.79 -6.79 11.93
CA ASN A 213 -16.65 -6.57 10.75
C ASN A 213 -16.43 -5.17 10.14
N THR A 214 -16.31 -4.12 10.96
CA THR A 214 -16.06 -2.77 10.44
C THR A 214 -14.66 -2.61 9.87
N LEU A 215 -13.65 -3.26 10.48
CA LEU A 215 -12.30 -3.31 9.93
C LEU A 215 -12.27 -4.02 8.58
N ASP A 216 -12.99 -5.14 8.45
CA ASP A 216 -13.10 -5.85 7.17
C ASP A 216 -13.75 -4.98 6.10
N MET A 217 -14.80 -4.21 6.42
CA MET A 217 -15.41 -3.24 5.52
C MET A 217 -14.42 -2.14 5.07
N CYS A 218 -13.56 -1.66 5.97
CA CYS A 218 -12.52 -0.68 5.63
C CYS A 218 -11.50 -1.26 4.65
N LEU A 219 -11.08 -2.50 4.85
CA LEU A 219 -10.04 -3.17 4.08
C LEU A 219 -10.57 -3.89 2.83
N GLN A 220 -11.87 -4.11 2.72
CA GLN A 220 -12.52 -4.81 1.62
C GLN A 220 -12.10 -4.25 0.25
N GLY A 221 -11.59 -5.11 -0.64
CA GLY A 221 -11.15 -4.73 -1.98
C GLY A 221 -9.81 -3.99 -2.04
N ILE A 222 -9.10 -3.84 -0.92
CA ILE A 222 -7.76 -3.25 -0.85
C ILE A 222 -6.76 -4.33 -0.45
N ILE A 223 -6.89 -4.83 0.79
CA ILE A 223 -5.97 -5.78 1.38
C ILE A 223 -6.75 -6.73 2.30
N SER A 224 -6.31 -7.96 2.39
CA SER A 224 -6.90 -8.93 3.32
C SER A 224 -6.42 -8.66 4.76
N PRO A 225 -7.31 -8.68 5.78
CA PRO A 225 -6.91 -8.56 7.18
C PRO A 225 -5.87 -9.60 7.61
N SER A 226 -5.92 -10.81 7.04
CA SER A 226 -4.94 -11.88 7.30
C SER A 226 -3.51 -11.49 6.90
N THR A 227 -3.35 -10.73 5.80
CA THR A 227 -2.05 -10.22 5.35
C THR A 227 -1.44 -9.24 6.35
N LEU A 228 -2.28 -8.54 7.13
CA LEU A 228 -1.86 -7.62 8.19
C LEU A 228 -1.64 -8.31 9.54
N GLY A 229 -1.86 -9.63 9.62
CA GLY A 229 -1.79 -10.37 10.87
C GLY A 229 -2.94 -10.09 11.85
N ILE A 230 -4.05 -9.49 11.37
CA ILE A 230 -5.23 -9.08 12.17
C ILE A 230 -6.35 -10.13 12.07
N ASP A 231 -6.06 -11.35 11.71
CA ASP A 231 -7.08 -12.38 11.57
C ASP A 231 -7.50 -12.94 12.94
N LEU A 232 -8.73 -12.60 13.34
CA LEU A 232 -9.34 -13.08 14.58
C LEU A 232 -9.82 -14.54 14.49
N LYS A 233 -9.96 -15.08 13.29
CA LYS A 233 -10.37 -16.46 13.03
C LYS A 233 -9.19 -17.24 12.47
N LYS A 234 -8.39 -17.83 13.34
CA LYS A 234 -7.33 -18.77 12.91
C LYS A 234 -7.94 -19.90 12.11
N THR A 235 -7.54 -20.05 10.88
CA THR A 235 -7.85 -21.20 10.05
C THR A 235 -6.56 -21.99 9.85
N ASP A 236 -6.56 -23.25 10.31
CA ASP A 236 -5.41 -24.14 10.23
C ASP A 236 -5.16 -24.73 8.84
N ASN A 237 -5.90 -24.26 7.82
CA ASN A 237 -5.82 -24.78 6.45
C ASN A 237 -5.14 -23.77 5.52
N ALA A 238 -4.02 -24.19 4.90
CA ALA A 238 -3.25 -23.39 3.94
C ALA A 238 -4.08 -22.92 2.73
N GLU A 239 -5.06 -23.71 2.30
CA GLU A 239 -5.94 -23.35 1.19
C GLU A 239 -6.88 -22.20 1.54
N ALA A 240 -7.45 -22.23 2.77
CA ALA A 240 -8.28 -21.14 3.28
C ALA A 240 -7.45 -19.85 3.49
N GLN A 241 -6.19 -19.98 3.85
CA GLN A 241 -5.27 -18.84 3.97
C GLN A 241 -5.00 -18.20 2.60
N ARG A 242 -4.70 -19.01 1.59
CA ARG A 242 -4.52 -18.53 0.21
C ARG A 242 -5.77 -17.86 -0.34
N GLU A 243 -6.96 -18.40 -0.05
CA GLU A 243 -8.23 -17.80 -0.45
C GLU A 243 -8.43 -16.41 0.19
N LYS A 244 -8.09 -16.27 1.46
CA LYS A 244 -8.14 -14.98 2.17
C LYS A 244 -7.18 -13.95 1.58
N GLU A 245 -6.02 -14.37 1.08
CA GLU A 245 -5.00 -13.48 0.50
C GLU A 245 -5.29 -13.04 -0.93
N LYS A 246 -6.27 -13.64 -1.62
CA LYS A 246 -6.62 -13.31 -3.01
C LYS A 246 -6.87 -11.82 -3.24
N THR A 247 -7.51 -11.13 -2.31
CA THR A 247 -7.76 -9.69 -2.42
C THR A 247 -6.45 -8.90 -2.46
N THR A 248 -5.50 -9.24 -1.59
CA THR A 248 -4.17 -8.61 -1.55
C THR A 248 -3.40 -8.86 -2.85
N LEU A 249 -3.41 -10.11 -3.34
CA LEU A 249 -2.75 -10.49 -4.59
C LEU A 249 -3.36 -9.78 -5.80
N TYR A 250 -4.69 -9.63 -5.82
CA TYR A 250 -5.38 -8.90 -6.88
C TYR A 250 -5.00 -7.41 -6.91
N THR A 251 -4.97 -6.77 -5.75
CA THR A 251 -4.56 -5.37 -5.63
C THR A 251 -3.08 -5.19 -6.01
N ARG A 252 -2.21 -6.08 -5.53
CA ARG A 252 -0.80 -6.12 -5.93
C ARG A 252 -0.64 -6.28 -7.44
N GLY A 253 -1.38 -7.21 -8.03
CA GLY A 253 -1.36 -7.45 -9.48
C GLY A 253 -1.72 -6.20 -10.28
N LYS A 254 -2.73 -5.43 -9.85
CA LYS A 254 -3.08 -4.15 -10.51
C LYS A 254 -1.96 -3.12 -10.41
N ILE A 255 -1.33 -3.01 -9.24
CA ILE A 255 -0.20 -2.09 -9.03
C ILE A 255 0.98 -2.49 -9.94
N ILE A 256 1.34 -3.77 -9.96
CA ILE A 256 2.43 -4.29 -10.80
C ILE A 256 2.15 -4.06 -12.29
N ASN A 257 0.93 -4.32 -12.76
CA ASN A 257 0.58 -4.08 -14.16
C ASN A 257 0.78 -2.62 -14.56
N THR A 258 0.39 -1.68 -13.70
CA THR A 258 0.66 -0.25 -13.94
C THR A 258 2.15 0.07 -13.92
N LEU A 259 2.91 -0.50 -12.97
CA LEU A 259 4.35 -0.27 -12.89
C LEU A 259 5.10 -0.86 -14.08
N ASN A 260 4.64 -1.98 -14.63
CA ASN A 260 5.18 -2.56 -15.87
C ASN A 260 5.02 -1.64 -17.10
N GLU A 261 4.06 -0.70 -17.07
CA GLU A 261 3.90 0.31 -18.11
C GLU A 261 4.67 1.60 -17.77
N VAL A 262 4.60 2.04 -16.52
CA VAL A 262 5.12 3.34 -16.08
C VAL A 262 6.65 3.33 -15.98
N ILE A 263 7.26 2.27 -15.41
CA ILE A 263 8.73 2.25 -15.20
C ILE A 263 9.48 2.21 -16.53
N PRO A 264 9.15 1.34 -17.51
CA PRO A 264 9.79 1.39 -18.81
C PRO A 264 9.64 2.73 -19.50
N LEU A 265 8.45 3.33 -19.45
CA LEU A 265 8.21 4.66 -20.03
C LEU A 265 9.03 5.75 -19.35
N LEU A 266 9.16 5.69 -18.01
CA LEU A 266 9.98 6.63 -17.25
C LEU A 266 11.45 6.51 -17.61
N VAL A 267 11.98 5.29 -17.71
CA VAL A 267 13.38 5.07 -18.09
C VAL A 267 13.63 5.49 -19.52
N ASP A 268 12.78 5.10 -20.47
CA ASP A 268 12.88 5.55 -21.88
C ASP A 268 12.86 7.07 -21.99
N THR A 269 11.93 7.73 -21.29
CA THR A 269 11.84 9.20 -21.26
C THR A 269 13.09 9.82 -20.66
N THR A 270 13.62 9.24 -19.56
CA THR A 270 14.84 9.72 -18.91
C THR A 270 16.05 9.65 -19.85
N LEU A 271 16.18 8.55 -20.56
CA LEU A 271 17.27 8.35 -21.53
C LEU A 271 17.13 9.31 -22.71
N LYS A 272 15.93 9.58 -23.20
CA LYS A 272 15.67 10.60 -24.24
C LYS A 272 16.02 12.02 -23.79
N VAL A 273 15.73 12.35 -22.53
CA VAL A 273 16.14 13.63 -21.94
C VAL A 273 17.66 13.71 -21.85
N TYR A 274 18.31 12.63 -21.42
CA TYR A 274 19.77 12.55 -21.36
C TYR A 274 20.42 12.68 -22.74
N ASP A 275 19.86 12.06 -23.79
CA ASP A 275 20.33 12.25 -25.17
C ASP A 275 20.25 13.74 -25.58
N ASN A 276 19.14 14.42 -25.26
CA ASN A 276 19.01 15.86 -25.53
C ASN A 276 20.06 16.68 -24.78
N MET A 277 20.36 16.38 -23.53
CA MET A 277 21.43 17.03 -22.76
C MET A 277 22.79 16.83 -23.42
N GLN A 278 23.04 15.64 -23.99
CA GLN A 278 24.27 15.31 -24.73
C GLN A 278 24.26 15.81 -26.18
N LYS A 279 23.24 16.60 -26.59
CA LYS A 279 23.04 17.07 -27.96
C LYS A 279 22.96 15.98 -29.01
N ARG A 280 22.41 14.81 -28.62
CA ARG A 280 22.14 13.65 -29.49
C ARG A 280 20.66 13.62 -29.86
N ALA A 281 20.34 13.03 -31.02
CA ALA A 281 18.93 12.77 -31.35
C ALA A 281 18.37 11.69 -30.42
N PRO A 282 17.23 11.93 -29.73
CA PRO A 282 16.62 10.94 -28.87
C PRO A 282 16.26 9.69 -29.64
N LYS A 283 16.50 8.53 -29.03
CA LYS A 283 16.16 7.20 -29.56
C LYS A 283 15.06 6.57 -28.74
N ASP A 284 14.37 5.60 -29.28
CA ASP A 284 13.47 4.75 -28.52
C ASP A 284 14.28 3.65 -27.84
N TYR A 285 14.06 3.42 -26.54
CA TYR A 285 14.75 2.43 -25.73
C TYR A 285 13.78 1.35 -25.31
N GLU A 286 14.13 0.08 -25.53
CA GLU A 286 13.39 -1.05 -25.01
C GLU A 286 13.82 -1.32 -23.58
N VAL A 287 12.90 -1.25 -22.65
CA VAL A 287 13.14 -1.46 -21.22
C VAL A 287 12.17 -2.52 -20.72
N SER A 288 12.67 -3.54 -20.08
CA SER A 288 11.88 -4.56 -19.39
C SER A 288 12.07 -4.47 -17.88
N VAL A 289 11.01 -4.76 -17.14
CA VAL A 289 11.01 -4.76 -15.68
C VAL A 289 10.45 -6.09 -15.20
N THR A 290 11.13 -6.73 -14.26
CA THR A 290 10.67 -7.96 -13.63
C THR A 290 10.44 -7.71 -12.15
N PHE A 291 9.27 -8.09 -11.65
CA PHE A 291 8.95 -8.02 -10.22
C PHE A 291 9.04 -9.42 -9.64
N GLY A 292 9.74 -9.56 -8.52
CA GLY A 292 9.77 -10.81 -7.76
C GLY A 292 8.39 -11.24 -7.28
N GLU A 293 8.23 -12.52 -6.99
CA GLU A 293 6.98 -13.04 -6.44
C GLU A 293 6.68 -12.48 -5.05
N TYR A 294 5.39 -12.41 -4.68
CA TYR A 294 4.93 -11.84 -3.41
C TYR A 294 5.41 -12.64 -2.19
N ALA A 295 5.35 -13.94 -2.30
CA ALA A 295 5.94 -14.90 -1.37
C ALA A 295 6.67 -15.91 -2.23
N SER A 296 7.95 -16.11 -1.99
CA SER A 296 8.60 -17.33 -2.50
C SER A 296 7.77 -18.49 -1.94
N PRO A 297 7.16 -19.33 -2.78
CA PRO A 297 6.54 -20.55 -2.28
C PRO A 297 7.57 -21.24 -1.39
N ASP A 298 7.13 -21.81 -0.27
CA ASP A 298 8.02 -22.62 0.57
C ASP A 298 8.78 -23.57 -0.35
N PHE A 299 10.09 -23.70 -0.16
CA PHE A 299 10.96 -24.52 -1.01
C PHE A 299 10.37 -25.90 -1.26
N ASP A 300 9.76 -26.50 -0.22
CA ASP A 300 9.06 -27.77 -0.31
C ASP A 300 7.89 -27.74 -1.31
N SER A 301 7.13 -26.65 -1.34
CA SER A 301 6.03 -26.47 -2.30
C SER A 301 6.54 -26.33 -3.74
N ILE A 302 7.64 -25.62 -3.94
CA ILE A 302 8.27 -25.51 -5.28
C ILE A 302 8.78 -26.87 -5.72
N VAL A 303 9.50 -27.60 -4.85
CA VAL A 303 10.00 -28.96 -5.13
C VAL A 303 8.86 -29.89 -5.52
N GLU A 304 7.72 -29.84 -4.80
CA GLU A 304 6.56 -30.69 -5.12
C GLU A 304 5.94 -30.35 -6.48
N VAL A 305 5.76 -29.07 -6.81
CA VAL A 305 5.19 -28.61 -8.09
C VAL A 305 6.13 -28.94 -9.24
N VAL A 306 7.41 -28.62 -9.12
CA VAL A 306 8.45 -28.87 -10.13
C VAL A 306 8.65 -30.37 -10.32
N GLY A 307 8.66 -31.14 -9.22
CA GLY A 307 8.77 -32.59 -9.26
C GLY A 307 7.60 -33.25 -10.01
N LYS A 308 6.36 -32.79 -9.76
CA LYS A 308 5.17 -33.23 -10.49
C LYS A 308 5.22 -32.84 -11.97
N ALA A 309 5.63 -31.60 -12.29
CA ALA A 309 5.76 -31.14 -13.67
C ALA A 309 6.82 -31.95 -14.47
N LYS A 310 7.92 -32.29 -13.82
CA LYS A 310 8.94 -33.19 -14.38
C LYS A 310 8.41 -34.59 -14.60
N SER A 311 7.70 -35.17 -13.62
CA SER A 311 7.14 -36.53 -13.73
C SER A 311 6.07 -36.66 -14.80
N TYR A 312 5.33 -35.57 -15.11
CA TYR A 312 4.37 -35.51 -16.21
C TYR A 312 5.03 -35.20 -17.56
N GLY A 313 6.33 -35.01 -17.62
CA GLY A 313 7.05 -34.69 -18.87
C GLY A 313 6.77 -33.28 -19.42
N ILE A 314 6.22 -32.37 -18.57
CA ILE A 314 5.87 -30.99 -18.95
C ILE A 314 7.09 -30.06 -18.86
N MET A 315 8.07 -30.41 -18.00
CA MET A 315 9.20 -29.55 -17.68
C MET A 315 10.54 -30.30 -17.90
N SER A 316 11.51 -29.65 -18.55
CA SER A 316 12.86 -30.20 -18.72
C SER A 316 13.65 -30.13 -17.41
N LEU A 317 14.76 -30.90 -17.30
CA LEU A 317 15.59 -30.89 -16.10
C LEU A 317 16.25 -29.52 -15.89
N GLU A 318 16.67 -28.87 -16.97
CA GLU A 318 17.24 -27.52 -16.95
C GLU A 318 16.23 -26.51 -16.40
N GLN A 319 14.98 -26.57 -16.86
CA GLN A 319 13.93 -25.71 -16.39
C GLN A 319 13.57 -25.98 -14.91
N CYS A 320 13.62 -27.26 -14.48
CA CYS A 320 13.40 -27.60 -13.08
C CYS A 320 14.47 -26.96 -12.16
N ILE A 321 15.73 -26.95 -12.58
CA ILE A 321 16.83 -26.35 -11.82
C ILE A 321 16.72 -24.82 -11.84
N GLU A 322 16.30 -24.23 -12.94
CA GLU A 322 16.06 -22.81 -13.04
C GLU A 322 14.95 -22.37 -12.08
N GLU A 323 13.83 -23.09 -12.00
CA GLU A 323 12.71 -22.78 -11.08
C GLU A 323 13.08 -22.97 -9.59
N LEU A 324 13.95 -23.94 -9.28
CA LEU A 324 14.36 -24.23 -7.91
C LEU A 324 15.43 -23.26 -7.40
N TYR A 325 16.39 -22.87 -8.25
CA TYR A 325 17.61 -22.18 -7.83
C TYR A 325 17.93 -20.93 -8.64
N GLY A 326 17.01 -20.51 -9.54
CA GLY A 326 17.24 -19.41 -10.48
C GLY A 326 17.73 -18.11 -9.86
N ASP A 327 17.23 -17.80 -8.67
CA ASP A 327 17.56 -16.55 -7.95
C ASP A 327 18.81 -16.67 -7.06
N THR A 328 19.32 -17.90 -6.81
CA THR A 328 20.38 -18.15 -5.82
C THR A 328 21.67 -18.67 -6.43
N TRP A 329 21.60 -19.35 -7.56
CA TRP A 329 22.75 -20.00 -8.21
C TRP A 329 23.16 -19.32 -9.50
N THR A 330 24.44 -19.35 -9.80
CA THR A 330 25.02 -18.92 -11.08
C THR A 330 24.70 -19.92 -12.19
N ASP A 331 24.71 -19.46 -13.44
CA ASP A 331 24.47 -20.33 -14.61
C ASP A 331 25.46 -21.51 -14.69
N GLU A 332 26.70 -21.33 -14.20
CA GLU A 332 27.70 -22.38 -14.12
C GLU A 332 27.35 -23.46 -13.09
N GLU A 333 26.85 -23.07 -11.92
CA GLU A 333 26.38 -23.98 -10.86
C GLU A 333 25.18 -24.77 -11.31
N LYS A 334 24.20 -24.13 -11.97
CA LYS A 334 23.00 -24.75 -12.55
C LYS A 334 23.40 -25.80 -13.60
N ALA A 335 24.28 -25.46 -14.52
CA ALA A 335 24.78 -26.39 -15.56
C ALA A 335 25.49 -27.60 -14.97
N LEU A 336 26.27 -27.40 -13.92
CA LEU A 336 27.01 -28.46 -13.23
C LEU A 336 26.04 -29.43 -12.52
N GLU A 337 24.96 -28.91 -11.93
CA GLU A 337 23.94 -29.73 -11.27
C GLU A 337 23.09 -30.54 -12.27
N VAL A 338 22.73 -29.95 -13.42
CA VAL A 338 22.10 -30.68 -14.53
C VAL A 338 22.99 -31.87 -14.95
N GLN A 339 24.32 -31.66 -15.05
CA GLN A 339 25.25 -32.71 -15.43
C GLN A 339 25.33 -33.81 -14.36
N ARG A 340 25.36 -33.45 -13.07
CA ARG A 340 25.39 -34.40 -11.95
C ARG A 340 24.14 -35.28 -11.93
N ILE A 341 22.97 -34.71 -12.09
CA ILE A 341 21.70 -35.45 -12.09
C ILE A 341 21.66 -36.41 -13.31
N ARG A 342 22.06 -35.95 -14.49
CA ARG A 342 22.13 -36.82 -15.69
C ARG A 342 23.13 -37.97 -15.53
N GLN A 343 24.24 -37.77 -14.84
CA GLN A 343 25.22 -38.83 -14.54
C GLN A 343 24.70 -39.80 -13.46
N GLY A 344 23.89 -39.31 -12.50
CA GLY A 344 23.22 -40.14 -11.50
C GLY A 344 22.11 -41.03 -12.05
N ASP A 345 21.36 -40.55 -13.04
CA ASP A 345 20.36 -41.35 -13.76
C ASP A 345 20.91 -42.48 -14.61
N THR A 346 22.21 -42.45 -14.88
CA THR A 346 22.91 -43.52 -15.63
C THR A 346 23.48 -44.66 -14.76
N VAL A 347 23.28 -44.58 -13.44
CA VAL A 347 23.83 -45.60 -12.49
C VAL A 347 22.71 -46.28 -11.70
N ILE A 348 21.61 -46.64 -12.35
CA ILE A 348 20.74 -47.72 -11.86
C ILE A 348 20.82 -48.81 -12.92
N ASP A 349 21.98 -49.47 -13.00
CA ASP A 349 22.04 -50.82 -13.49
C ASP A 349 21.44 -51.72 -12.40
N GLU A 350 20.21 -52.15 -12.57
CA GLU A 350 19.65 -53.23 -11.77
C GLU A 350 20.59 -54.43 -11.93
N PRO A 351 21.14 -55.03 -10.85
CA PRO A 351 21.87 -56.28 -10.98
C PRO A 351 20.89 -57.29 -11.53
N ALA A 352 21.17 -57.80 -12.74
CA ALA A 352 20.42 -58.88 -13.35
C ALA A 352 20.27 -59.99 -12.33
N ALA A 353 19.04 -60.26 -11.94
CA ALA A 353 18.72 -61.40 -11.08
C ALA A 353 19.18 -62.64 -11.81
N ASN A 354 20.29 -63.26 -11.37
CA ASN A 354 20.75 -64.55 -11.80
C ASN A 354 19.75 -65.58 -11.33
N ILE A 355 18.83 -65.95 -12.22
CA ILE A 355 17.92 -67.10 -12.03
C ILE A 355 18.62 -68.33 -12.64
N ASP A 356 19.80 -68.68 -12.12
CA ASP A 356 20.41 -69.99 -12.28
C ASP A 356 20.54 -70.64 -10.94
N GLY A 357 19.61 -71.52 -10.61
CA GLY A 357 19.68 -72.31 -9.35
C GLY A 357 18.38 -72.87 -8.84
N LEU A 358 17.47 -73.24 -9.73
CA LEU A 358 16.39 -74.18 -9.37
C LEU A 358 16.61 -75.47 -10.15
N GLU A 359 17.63 -76.24 -9.72
CA GLU A 359 17.67 -77.68 -10.03
C GLU A 359 16.63 -78.43 -9.19
N LYS A 360 15.98 -79.27 -9.88
CA LYS A 360 15.04 -80.30 -9.43
C LYS A 360 15.66 -81.19 -8.35
N ASP A 361 14.94 -81.43 -7.27
CA ASP A 361 14.99 -82.73 -6.60
C ASP A 361 13.60 -83.35 -6.61
N GLU A 362 13.49 -84.37 -7.45
CA GLU A 362 12.51 -85.45 -7.35
C GLU A 362 12.99 -86.42 -6.26
N GLU A 363 12.14 -86.64 -5.25
CA GLU A 363 11.70 -87.98 -4.78
C GLU A 363 10.69 -87.82 -3.64
#